data_ca77f13e429ca32cc6a4d7d64042f36a
#
_entry.id   ca77f13e429ca32cc6a4d7d64042f36a
#
_cell.length_a   1.000
_cell.length_b   1.000
_cell.length_c   1.000
_cell.angle_alpha   90.00
_cell.angle_beta   90.00
_cell.angle_gamma   90.00
#
_symmetry.space_group_name_H-M   'P 1'
#
loop_
_entity.id
_entity.type
_entity.pdbx_description
1 polymer ?
#
loop_
_entity_poly.entity_id
_entity_poly.type
_entity_poly.pdbx_seq_one_letter_code
_entity_poly.pdbx_strand_id
1 'polypeptide(L)'
;MTGIKRETEVASLISFAHRIFDEKGLSRETLSEILDRLTALAAQTDLWNSEDFPPPKEGELQVRYLISQDEDATYALYLNTMRPGKKIPPHDHTTWACIAAVEGVETNTIYSRLDNGEEPGKATIESIDEIEVGPGKGVALLPNDIHSVTIMGSEPIRHLHLYGRALETLTERTVFDIEAGTCRIMDVGVKTRSANAKDKL
;
A
#
# COMPACT_ATOMS: atom_id res chain seq x y z
N MET A 1 6.15 -14.91 -21.49
CA MET A 1 6.87 -15.63 -20.43
C MET A 1 6.86 -14.83 -19.11
N THR A 2 7.05 -13.52 -19.11
CA THR A 2 7.05 -12.67 -17.90
C THR A 2 5.73 -12.69 -17.14
N GLY A 3 4.59 -12.68 -17.82
CA GLY A 3 3.26 -12.75 -17.19
C GLY A 3 3.03 -14.03 -16.39
N ILE A 4 3.34 -15.21 -16.95
CA ILE A 4 3.19 -16.51 -16.26
C ILE A 4 4.10 -16.58 -15.02
N LYS A 5 5.34 -16.07 -15.14
CA LYS A 5 6.26 -16.01 -13.99
C LYS A 5 5.69 -15.10 -12.88
N ARG A 6 5.17 -13.92 -13.24
CA ARG A 6 4.53 -13.00 -12.29
C ARG A 6 3.38 -13.67 -11.55
N GLU A 7 2.46 -14.30 -12.27
CA GLU A 7 1.32 -15.00 -11.68
C GLU A 7 1.76 -16.09 -10.69
N THR A 8 2.78 -16.88 -11.05
CA THR A 8 3.32 -17.93 -10.17
C THR A 8 3.94 -17.36 -8.88
N GLU A 9 4.76 -16.31 -9.00
CA GLU A 9 5.40 -15.68 -7.84
C GLU A 9 4.38 -15.00 -6.92
N VAL A 10 3.38 -14.33 -7.50
CA VAL A 10 2.28 -13.71 -6.75
C VAL A 10 1.45 -14.78 -6.03
N ALA A 11 1.06 -15.86 -6.71
CA ALA A 11 0.32 -16.96 -6.09
C ALA A 11 1.10 -17.59 -4.93
N SER A 12 2.43 -17.72 -5.06
CA SER A 12 3.29 -18.21 -3.98
C SER A 12 3.29 -17.29 -2.76
N LEU A 13 3.35 -15.96 -2.97
CA LEU A 13 3.26 -14.98 -1.89
C LEU A 13 1.91 -15.03 -1.17
N ILE A 14 0.80 -15.04 -1.93
CA ILE A 14 -0.56 -15.08 -1.37
C ILE A 14 -0.77 -16.39 -0.57
N SER A 15 -0.37 -17.53 -1.12
CA SER A 15 -0.46 -18.83 -0.43
C SER A 15 0.38 -18.86 0.85
N PHE A 16 1.54 -18.20 0.86
CA PHE A 16 2.34 -18.06 2.07
C PHE A 16 1.65 -17.18 3.10
N ALA A 17 1.07 -16.05 2.70
CA ALA A 17 0.38 -15.14 3.60
C ALA A 17 -0.83 -15.83 4.27
N HIS A 18 -1.64 -16.56 3.52
CA HIS A 18 -2.72 -17.37 4.09
C HIS A 18 -2.20 -18.33 5.15
N ARG A 19 -1.24 -19.18 4.77
CA ARG A 19 -0.71 -20.18 5.68
C ARG A 19 -0.15 -19.60 6.98
N ILE A 20 0.64 -18.52 6.89
CA ILE A 20 1.28 -17.97 8.08
C ILE A 20 0.27 -17.31 9.02
N PHE A 21 -0.79 -16.70 8.48
CA PHE A 21 -1.87 -16.18 9.31
C PHE A 21 -2.72 -17.27 9.95
N ASP A 22 -2.96 -18.38 9.24
CA ASP A 22 -3.64 -19.55 9.82
C ASP A 22 -2.84 -20.16 10.95
N GLU A 23 -1.51 -20.21 10.83
CA GLU A 23 -0.61 -20.79 11.82
C GLU A 23 -0.32 -19.89 13.03
N LYS A 24 -0.13 -18.57 12.81
CA LYS A 24 0.41 -17.63 13.81
C LYS A 24 -0.53 -16.46 14.16
N GLY A 25 -1.57 -16.23 13.35
CA GLY A 25 -2.43 -15.05 13.49
C GLY A 25 -1.75 -13.74 13.07
N LEU A 26 -2.46 -12.64 13.24
CA LEU A 26 -1.97 -11.30 12.91
C LEU A 26 -1.09 -10.74 14.03
N SER A 27 0.15 -10.45 13.72
CA SER A 27 1.12 -9.79 14.61
C SER A 27 2.15 -9.01 13.80
N ARG A 28 2.97 -8.19 14.46
CA ARG A 28 4.08 -7.49 13.79
C ARG A 28 5.12 -8.48 13.25
N GLU A 29 5.38 -9.56 13.97
CA GLU A 29 6.30 -10.63 13.55
C GLU A 29 5.79 -11.32 12.29
N THR A 30 4.51 -11.69 12.25
CA THR A 30 3.89 -12.32 11.08
C THR A 30 3.91 -11.37 9.87
N LEU A 31 3.62 -10.09 10.08
CA LEU A 31 3.71 -9.09 9.01
C LEU A 31 5.13 -8.89 8.51
N SER A 32 6.15 -8.97 9.39
CA SER A 32 7.55 -8.89 8.99
C SER A 32 7.94 -10.03 8.05
N GLU A 33 7.50 -11.27 8.34
CA GLU A 33 7.76 -12.43 7.47
C GLU A 33 7.09 -12.29 6.09
N ILE A 34 5.89 -11.71 6.04
CA ILE A 34 5.19 -11.38 4.77
C ILE A 34 5.93 -10.28 4.02
N LEU A 35 6.37 -9.22 4.74
CA LEU A 35 7.10 -8.10 4.17
C LEU A 35 8.42 -8.55 3.53
N ASP A 36 9.15 -9.46 4.16
CA ASP A 36 10.39 -10.02 3.59
C ASP A 36 10.13 -10.69 2.24
N ARG A 37 9.05 -11.46 2.13
CA ARG A 37 8.68 -12.10 0.85
C ARG A 37 8.17 -11.10 -0.18
N LEU A 38 7.41 -10.10 0.24
CA LEU A 38 6.95 -9.04 -0.66
C LEU A 38 8.14 -8.23 -1.19
N THR A 39 9.12 -7.94 -0.35
CA THR A 39 10.36 -7.24 -0.72
C THR A 39 11.19 -8.07 -1.71
N ALA A 40 11.31 -9.37 -1.49
CA ALA A 40 11.97 -10.28 -2.42
C ALA A 40 11.24 -10.36 -3.78
N LEU A 41 9.90 -10.31 -3.78
CA LEU A 41 9.09 -10.24 -5.00
C LEU A 41 9.26 -8.89 -5.71
N ALA A 42 9.27 -7.79 -4.98
CA ALA A 42 9.48 -6.44 -5.52
C ALA A 42 10.85 -6.30 -6.19
N ALA A 43 11.89 -6.96 -5.64
CA ALA A 43 13.24 -6.96 -6.20
C ALA A 43 13.35 -7.64 -7.59
N GLN A 44 12.36 -8.42 -8.01
CA GLN A 44 12.26 -8.97 -9.37
C GLN A 44 11.71 -7.91 -10.35
N THR A 45 12.44 -6.84 -10.57
CA THR A 45 12.01 -5.64 -11.30
C THR A 45 11.51 -5.90 -12.73
N ASP A 46 11.98 -6.97 -13.38
CA ASP A 46 11.53 -7.42 -14.69
C ASP A 46 10.03 -7.80 -14.71
N LEU A 47 9.47 -8.17 -13.57
CA LEU A 47 8.04 -8.48 -13.44
C LEU A 47 7.15 -7.22 -13.37
N TRP A 48 7.73 -6.05 -13.11
CA TRP A 48 7.01 -4.82 -12.77
C TRP A 48 7.35 -3.67 -13.72
N ASN A 49 7.66 -3.97 -14.96
CA ASN A 49 8.13 -3.01 -15.97
C ASN A 49 7.04 -1.98 -16.37
N SER A 50 7.49 -0.87 -16.98
CA SER A 50 6.62 0.24 -17.37
C SER A 50 5.78 -0.02 -18.63
N GLU A 51 6.06 -1.08 -19.39
CA GLU A 51 5.26 -1.47 -20.55
C GLU A 51 3.94 -2.10 -20.10
N ASP A 52 4.02 -2.99 -19.08
CA ASP A 52 2.84 -3.63 -18.49
C ASP A 52 2.10 -2.68 -17.52
N PHE A 53 2.85 -1.81 -16.83
CA PHE A 53 2.36 -0.91 -15.79
C PHE A 53 2.83 0.53 -16.03
N PRO A 54 2.26 1.23 -17.01
CA PRO A 54 2.66 2.60 -17.34
C PRO A 54 2.53 3.56 -16.15
N PRO A 55 3.37 4.59 -16.06
CA PRO A 55 3.26 5.61 -15.03
C PRO A 55 1.94 6.40 -15.19
N PRO A 56 1.57 7.22 -14.18
CA PRO A 56 0.41 8.09 -14.28
C PRO A 56 0.47 8.96 -15.53
N LYS A 57 -0.67 9.20 -16.18
CA LYS A 57 -0.78 10.12 -17.32
C LYS A 57 -0.41 11.55 -16.91
N GLU A 58 -0.19 12.41 -17.89
CA GLU A 58 0.02 13.85 -17.61
C GLU A 58 -1.18 14.42 -16.84
N GLY A 59 -0.88 15.15 -15.76
CA GLY A 59 -1.90 15.70 -14.84
C GLY A 59 -2.35 14.71 -13.74
N GLU A 60 -2.01 13.42 -13.82
CA GLU A 60 -2.26 12.45 -12.76
C GLU A 60 -1.01 12.32 -11.88
N LEU A 61 -1.20 12.27 -10.55
CA LEU A 61 -0.11 12.02 -9.59
C LEU A 61 0.03 10.55 -9.18
N GLN A 62 -0.97 9.71 -9.48
CA GLN A 62 -0.99 8.31 -9.07
C GLN A 62 -1.82 7.47 -10.02
N VAL A 63 -1.36 6.26 -10.25
CA VAL A 63 -2.14 5.16 -10.84
C VAL A 63 -1.95 3.90 -10.00
N ARG A 64 -3.01 3.12 -9.84
CA ARG A 64 -3.01 1.84 -9.11
C ARG A 64 -3.47 0.72 -10.03
N TYR A 65 -2.71 -0.37 -10.05
CA TYR A 65 -3.03 -1.57 -10.80
C TYR A 65 -3.35 -2.71 -9.85
N LEU A 66 -4.49 -3.37 -10.03
CA LEU A 66 -4.78 -4.63 -9.34
C LEU A 66 -3.95 -5.74 -9.98
N ILE A 67 -3.15 -6.41 -9.17
CA ILE A 67 -2.30 -7.53 -9.58
C ILE A 67 -2.97 -8.86 -9.26
N SER A 68 -3.49 -8.99 -8.02
CA SER A 68 -4.18 -10.19 -7.55
C SER A 68 -5.14 -9.83 -6.43
N GLN A 69 -6.22 -10.58 -6.33
CA GLN A 69 -7.20 -10.47 -5.26
C GLN A 69 -7.92 -11.78 -5.12
N ASP A 70 -8.18 -12.21 -3.89
CA ASP A 70 -9.01 -13.38 -3.62
C ASP A 70 -10.50 -13.11 -3.94
N GLU A 71 -11.28 -14.15 -4.20
CA GLU A 71 -12.70 -14.04 -4.61
C GLU A 71 -13.56 -13.34 -3.56
N ASP A 72 -13.21 -13.47 -2.27
CA ASP A 72 -13.90 -12.83 -1.14
C ASP A 72 -13.37 -11.41 -0.83
N ALA A 73 -12.54 -10.85 -1.73
CA ALA A 73 -11.91 -9.56 -1.60
C ALA A 73 -10.91 -9.45 -0.44
N THR A 74 -10.36 -10.56 0.03
CA THR A 74 -9.19 -10.56 0.92
C THR A 74 -7.88 -10.60 0.13
N TYR A 75 -6.73 -10.47 0.81
CA TYR A 75 -5.37 -10.58 0.27
C TYR A 75 -5.18 -9.92 -1.11
N ALA A 76 -5.48 -8.64 -1.19
CA ALA A 76 -5.36 -7.89 -2.44
C ALA A 76 -3.96 -7.30 -2.62
N LEU A 77 -3.31 -7.63 -3.73
CA LEU A 77 -2.01 -7.08 -4.14
C LEU A 77 -2.21 -6.04 -5.25
N TYR A 78 -1.63 -4.87 -5.03
CA TYR A 78 -1.62 -3.77 -6.00
C TYR A 78 -0.20 -3.36 -6.35
N LEU A 79 -0.01 -2.84 -7.55
CA LEU A 79 1.13 -2.03 -7.93
C LEU A 79 0.69 -0.57 -8.00
N ASN A 80 1.29 0.27 -7.18
CA ASN A 80 1.12 1.72 -7.23
C ASN A 80 2.29 2.36 -7.95
N THR A 81 2.00 3.25 -8.89
CA THR A 81 2.97 4.18 -9.47
C THR A 81 2.57 5.59 -9.11
N MET A 82 3.50 6.34 -8.53
CA MET A 82 3.24 7.70 -8.03
C MET A 82 4.33 8.65 -8.53
N ARG A 83 3.92 9.89 -8.85
CA ARG A 83 4.83 10.96 -9.28
C ARG A 83 5.34 11.77 -8.09
N PRO A 84 6.50 12.41 -8.23
CA PRO A 84 6.97 13.44 -7.30
C PRO A 84 5.89 14.48 -7.01
N GLY A 85 5.81 14.91 -5.74
CA GLY A 85 4.79 15.83 -5.26
C GLY A 85 3.47 15.17 -4.83
N LYS A 86 3.29 13.84 -5.06
CA LYS A 86 2.15 13.11 -4.46
C LYS A 86 2.31 13.08 -2.95
N LYS A 87 1.24 13.44 -2.25
CA LYS A 87 1.09 13.31 -0.79
C LYS A 87 -0.20 12.56 -0.49
N ILE A 88 -0.13 11.67 0.49
CA ILE A 88 -1.28 10.98 1.07
C ILE A 88 -1.32 11.41 2.53
N PRO A 89 -2.39 12.08 3.00
CA PRO A 89 -2.49 12.57 4.37
C PRO A 89 -2.43 11.43 5.39
N PRO A 90 -2.21 11.72 6.68
CA PRO A 90 -2.24 10.71 7.72
C PRO A 90 -3.56 9.93 7.71
N HIS A 91 -3.47 8.60 7.66
CA HIS A 91 -4.63 7.71 7.59
C HIS A 91 -4.29 6.31 8.14
N ASP A 92 -5.33 5.57 8.52
CA ASP A 92 -5.27 4.15 8.78
C ASP A 92 -5.82 3.32 7.59
N HIS A 93 -5.73 2.01 7.70
CA HIS A 93 -6.24 1.12 6.65
C HIS A 93 -7.43 0.26 7.09
N THR A 94 -7.74 0.17 8.39
CA THR A 94 -8.71 -0.78 8.97
C THR A 94 -8.42 -2.25 8.63
N THR A 95 -7.32 -2.51 7.96
CA THR A 95 -6.74 -3.82 7.64
C THR A 95 -5.22 -3.70 7.71
N TRP A 96 -4.51 -4.83 7.79
CA TRP A 96 -3.06 -4.80 7.70
C TRP A 96 -2.59 -4.47 6.28
N ALA A 97 -1.38 -3.92 6.17
CA ALA A 97 -0.73 -3.63 4.90
C ALA A 97 0.77 -3.94 4.97
N CYS A 98 1.33 -4.44 3.86
CA CYS A 98 2.76 -4.50 3.61
C CYS A 98 3.06 -3.77 2.31
N ILE A 99 4.04 -2.86 2.33
CA ILE A 99 4.45 -2.05 1.18
C ILE A 99 5.93 -2.29 0.92
N ALA A 100 6.31 -2.59 -0.31
CA ALA A 100 7.70 -2.81 -0.71
C ALA A 100 8.03 -2.10 -2.03
N ALA A 101 9.23 -1.50 -2.10
CA ALA A 101 9.66 -0.75 -3.26
C ALA A 101 10.18 -1.67 -4.38
N VAL A 102 9.66 -1.47 -5.58
CA VAL A 102 10.25 -1.97 -6.83
C VAL A 102 11.31 -0.98 -7.31
N GLU A 103 10.95 0.30 -7.38
CA GLU A 103 11.85 1.40 -7.75
C GLU A 103 11.40 2.72 -7.12
N GLY A 104 12.36 3.62 -6.91
CA GLY A 104 12.14 4.91 -6.28
C GLY A 104 11.99 4.81 -4.76
N VAL A 105 11.77 5.95 -4.13
CA VAL A 105 11.67 6.05 -2.67
C VAL A 105 10.42 6.82 -2.30
N GLU A 106 9.63 6.27 -1.37
CA GLU A 106 8.60 7.02 -0.65
C GLU A 106 8.98 7.18 0.80
N THR A 107 8.59 8.31 1.39
CA THR A 107 8.73 8.56 2.81
C THR A 107 7.40 8.30 3.50
N ASN A 108 7.41 7.40 4.48
CA ASN A 108 6.28 7.10 5.35
C ASN A 108 6.52 7.75 6.72
N THR A 109 5.71 8.73 7.08
CA THR A 109 5.71 9.26 8.46
C THR A 109 4.70 8.46 9.27
N ILE A 110 5.12 7.92 10.41
CA ILE A 110 4.30 7.12 11.31
C ILE A 110 3.80 8.01 12.45
N TYR A 111 2.55 7.82 12.85
CA TYR A 111 1.91 8.63 13.89
C TYR A 111 1.38 7.78 15.03
N SER A 112 1.39 8.36 16.24
CA SER A 112 0.68 7.87 17.41
C SER A 112 -0.56 8.73 17.66
N ARG A 113 -1.67 8.10 18.00
CA ARG A 113 -2.88 8.79 18.44
C ARG A 113 -2.78 9.09 19.94
N LEU A 114 -3.01 10.34 20.32
CA LEU A 114 -2.86 10.83 21.70
C LEU A 114 -4.18 10.90 22.48
N ASP A 115 -5.30 10.98 21.77
CA ASP A 115 -6.64 10.97 22.38
C ASP A 115 -7.21 9.54 22.49
N ASN A 116 -8.32 9.39 23.21
CA ASN A 116 -8.98 8.10 23.43
C ASN A 116 -9.98 7.70 22.32
N GLY A 117 -10.18 8.55 21.31
CA GLY A 117 -11.09 8.29 20.18
C GLY A 117 -12.58 8.38 20.51
N GLU A 118 -12.97 8.86 21.70
CA GLU A 118 -14.38 8.90 22.15
C GLU A 118 -15.17 10.10 21.59
N GLU A 119 -14.48 11.19 21.17
CA GLU A 119 -15.13 12.35 20.56
C GLU A 119 -15.22 12.17 19.04
N PRO A 120 -16.43 11.97 18.48
CA PRO A 120 -16.59 11.80 17.03
C PRO A 120 -16.04 12.99 16.24
N GLY A 121 -15.25 12.70 15.21
CA GLY A 121 -14.68 13.72 14.33
C GLY A 121 -13.49 14.47 14.89
N LYS A 122 -13.05 14.21 16.12
CA LYS A 122 -11.83 14.77 16.71
C LYS A 122 -10.73 13.73 16.78
N ALA A 123 -9.51 14.18 16.56
CA ALA A 123 -8.32 13.36 16.76
C ALA A 123 -7.09 14.23 16.97
N THR A 124 -6.26 13.81 17.90
CA THR A 124 -4.92 14.36 18.11
C THR A 124 -3.91 13.27 17.82
N ILE A 125 -3.04 13.50 16.83
CA ILE A 125 -1.95 12.58 16.47
C ILE A 125 -0.63 13.33 16.47
N GLU A 126 0.47 12.64 16.75
CA GLU A 126 1.82 13.15 16.63
C GLU A 126 2.69 12.20 15.82
N SER A 127 3.65 12.74 15.07
CA SER A 127 4.64 11.94 14.35
C SER A 127 5.64 11.34 15.34
N ILE A 128 5.87 10.03 15.22
CA ILE A 128 6.78 9.28 16.11
C ILE A 128 7.96 8.65 15.37
N ASP A 129 7.86 8.47 14.05
CA ASP A 129 8.93 7.87 13.24
C ASP A 129 8.79 8.28 11.78
N GLU A 130 9.87 8.10 11.01
CA GLU A 130 9.92 8.29 9.56
C GLU A 130 10.67 7.14 8.90
N ILE A 131 10.04 6.46 7.96
CA ILE A 131 10.55 5.27 7.29
C ILE A 131 10.67 5.54 5.79
N GLU A 132 11.89 5.51 5.26
CA GLU A 132 12.12 5.52 3.82
C GLU A 132 11.99 4.12 3.24
N VAL A 133 11.00 3.95 2.35
CA VAL A 133 10.75 2.72 1.60
C VAL A 133 11.34 2.87 0.20
N GLY A 134 12.53 2.31 0.03
CA GLY A 134 13.28 2.25 -1.24
C GLY A 134 13.59 0.80 -1.63
N PRO A 135 14.28 0.55 -2.77
CA PRO A 135 14.62 -0.80 -3.20
C PRO A 135 15.28 -1.64 -2.11
N GLY A 136 14.75 -2.85 -1.89
CA GLY A 136 15.18 -3.74 -0.82
C GLY A 136 14.63 -3.40 0.57
N LYS A 137 13.75 -2.42 0.68
CA LYS A 137 13.08 -2.02 1.92
C LYS A 137 11.57 -2.02 1.76
N GLY A 138 10.89 -2.08 2.90
CA GLY A 138 9.43 -2.00 2.97
C GLY A 138 8.96 -1.55 4.34
N VAL A 139 7.65 -1.38 4.48
CA VAL A 139 6.96 -1.09 5.73
C VAL A 139 5.77 -2.02 5.92
N ALA A 140 5.56 -2.48 7.14
CA ALA A 140 4.42 -3.30 7.54
C ALA A 140 3.57 -2.54 8.56
N LEU A 141 2.26 -2.51 8.34
CA LEU A 141 1.30 -1.73 9.09
C LEU A 141 0.19 -2.63 9.61
N LEU A 142 -0.10 -2.55 10.91
CA LEU A 142 -1.28 -3.15 11.52
C LEU A 142 -2.54 -2.32 11.17
N PRO A 143 -3.75 -2.87 11.35
CA PRO A 143 -5.00 -2.19 10.93
C PRO A 143 -5.18 -0.76 11.43
N ASN A 144 -4.71 -0.47 12.64
CA ASN A 144 -4.87 0.82 13.30
C ASN A 144 -3.60 1.69 13.26
N ASP A 145 -2.54 1.23 12.59
CA ASP A 145 -1.35 2.06 12.40
C ASP A 145 -1.69 3.25 11.50
N ILE A 146 -1.28 4.44 11.93
CA ILE A 146 -1.52 5.68 11.21
C ILE A 146 -0.24 6.08 10.51
N HIS A 147 -0.32 6.29 9.20
CA HIS A 147 0.81 6.79 8.43
C HIS A 147 0.39 7.81 7.37
N SER A 148 1.33 8.63 6.95
CA SER A 148 1.23 9.46 5.74
C SER A 148 2.33 9.08 4.76
N VAL A 149 2.10 9.40 3.47
CA VAL A 149 3.09 9.12 2.42
C VAL A 149 3.43 10.40 1.69
N THR A 150 4.72 10.61 1.44
CA THR A 150 5.22 11.70 0.59
C THR A 150 6.18 11.15 -0.45
N ILE A 151 5.96 11.52 -1.71
CA ILE A 151 6.84 11.18 -2.82
C ILE A 151 7.69 12.40 -3.14
N MET A 152 8.97 12.29 -2.81
CA MET A 152 9.99 13.28 -3.12
C MET A 152 10.77 12.84 -4.38
N GLY A 153 11.82 13.57 -4.73
CA GLY A 153 12.68 13.20 -5.88
C GLY A 153 12.20 13.77 -7.21
N SER A 154 12.72 13.26 -8.33
CA SER A 154 12.45 13.75 -9.68
C SER A 154 11.70 12.76 -10.57
N GLU A 155 11.74 11.47 -10.23
CA GLU A 155 11.19 10.39 -11.05
C GLU A 155 9.98 9.72 -10.37
N PRO A 156 9.04 9.17 -11.16
CA PRO A 156 7.96 8.35 -10.61
C PRO A 156 8.50 7.12 -9.86
N ILE A 157 7.84 6.76 -8.78
CA ILE A 157 8.11 5.54 -8.03
C ILE A 157 7.16 4.43 -8.44
N ARG A 158 7.54 3.17 -8.11
CA ARG A 158 6.72 1.98 -8.32
C ARG A 158 6.86 1.06 -7.11
N HIS A 159 5.76 0.82 -6.40
CA HIS A 159 5.74 0.03 -5.18
C HIS A 159 4.63 -1.01 -5.19
N LEU A 160 4.91 -2.20 -4.63
CA LEU A 160 3.91 -3.22 -4.36
C LEU A 160 3.26 -2.95 -3.00
N HIS A 161 1.93 -3.06 -2.96
CA HIS A 161 1.12 -2.91 -1.76
C HIS A 161 0.24 -4.15 -1.60
N LEU A 162 0.49 -4.95 -0.57
CA LEU A 162 -0.32 -6.10 -0.19
C LEU A 162 -1.17 -5.73 1.02
N TYR A 163 -2.48 -5.91 0.91
CA TYR A 163 -3.46 -5.64 1.95
C TYR A 163 -4.21 -6.89 2.35
N GLY A 164 -4.63 -6.97 3.62
CA GLY A 164 -5.50 -8.04 4.10
C GLY A 164 -6.92 -7.98 3.54
N ARG A 165 -7.35 -6.85 2.95
CA ARG A 165 -8.61 -6.68 2.23
C ARG A 165 -8.44 -5.70 1.08
N ALA A 166 -9.23 -5.91 0.02
CA ALA A 166 -9.22 -5.02 -1.13
C ALA A 166 -9.62 -3.59 -0.75
N LEU A 167 -8.86 -2.61 -1.22
CA LEU A 167 -9.05 -1.20 -0.88
C LEU A 167 -10.46 -0.68 -1.21
N GLU A 168 -11.09 -1.25 -2.23
CA GLU A 168 -12.45 -0.92 -2.66
C GLU A 168 -13.52 -1.32 -1.65
N THR A 169 -13.20 -2.22 -0.72
CA THR A 169 -14.11 -2.68 0.34
C THR A 169 -13.90 -1.97 1.68
N LEU A 170 -12.87 -1.14 1.80
CA LEU A 170 -12.50 -0.44 3.02
C LEU A 170 -13.24 0.89 3.14
N THR A 171 -14.46 0.84 3.66
CA THR A 171 -15.36 2.01 3.77
C THR A 171 -15.20 2.81 5.07
N GLU A 172 -14.42 2.29 6.03
CA GLU A 172 -14.28 2.90 7.38
C GLU A 172 -12.86 3.42 7.66
N ARG A 173 -12.00 3.47 6.65
CA ARG A 173 -10.66 4.07 6.79
C ARG A 173 -10.76 5.49 7.27
N THR A 174 -9.91 5.86 8.21
CA THR A 174 -9.89 7.20 8.80
C THR A 174 -8.77 8.03 8.21
N VAL A 175 -9.06 9.28 7.83
CA VAL A 175 -8.07 10.30 7.52
C VAL A 175 -8.04 11.34 8.62
N PHE A 176 -6.83 11.79 8.97
CA PHE A 176 -6.58 12.71 10.07
C PHE A 176 -6.07 14.06 9.53
N ASP A 177 -6.58 15.14 10.09
CA ASP A 177 -6.11 16.50 9.87
C ASP A 177 -5.43 16.99 11.16
N ILE A 178 -4.09 17.06 11.12
CA ILE A 178 -3.26 17.43 12.28
C ILE A 178 -3.51 18.88 12.70
N GLU A 179 -3.61 19.79 11.71
CA GLU A 179 -3.76 21.23 11.98
C GLU A 179 -5.13 21.54 12.58
N ALA A 180 -6.17 20.90 12.05
CA ALA A 180 -7.54 21.08 12.56
C ALA A 180 -7.84 20.26 13.82
N GLY A 181 -7.01 19.26 14.17
CA GLY A 181 -7.29 18.35 15.27
C GLY A 181 -8.52 17.48 15.02
N THR A 182 -8.76 17.07 13.78
CA THR A 182 -9.98 16.35 13.36
C THR A 182 -9.66 15.05 12.61
N CYS A 183 -10.67 14.18 12.57
CA CYS A 183 -10.63 12.99 11.70
C CYS A 183 -12.00 12.77 11.05
N ARG A 184 -11.98 12.07 9.91
CA ARG A 184 -13.18 11.70 9.16
C ARG A 184 -12.94 10.42 8.37
N ILE A 185 -14.02 9.82 7.87
CA ILE A 185 -13.90 8.71 6.93
C ILE A 185 -13.15 9.18 5.68
N MET A 186 -12.21 8.37 5.23
CA MET A 186 -11.41 8.63 4.04
C MET A 186 -12.19 8.23 2.78
N ASP A 187 -12.30 9.16 1.84
CA ASP A 187 -12.89 8.85 0.54
C ASP A 187 -12.04 7.83 -0.23
N VAL A 188 -12.69 6.96 -1.01
CA VAL A 188 -12.00 6.06 -1.94
C VAL A 188 -11.40 6.90 -3.07
N GLY A 189 -10.10 7.18 -2.99
CA GLY A 189 -9.42 8.16 -3.82
C GLY A 189 -9.16 7.69 -5.26
N VAL A 190 -8.14 6.86 -5.48
CA VAL A 190 -7.65 6.52 -6.82
C VAL A 190 -8.39 5.31 -7.39
N LYS A 191 -8.92 5.43 -8.61
CA LYS A 191 -9.52 4.31 -9.33
C LYS A 191 -8.46 3.27 -9.67
N THR A 192 -8.77 2.01 -9.38
CA THR A 192 -7.92 0.86 -9.71
C THR A 192 -8.07 0.51 -11.19
N ARG A 193 -6.95 0.22 -11.86
CA ARG A 193 -6.91 -0.25 -13.25
C ARG A 193 -6.57 -1.75 -13.26
N SER A 194 -7.04 -2.48 -14.26
CA SER A 194 -6.58 -3.84 -14.51
C SER A 194 -5.23 -3.80 -15.24
N ALA A 195 -4.30 -4.68 -14.88
CA ALA A 195 -2.95 -4.76 -15.44
C ALA A 195 -2.89 -4.94 -16.97
N ASN A 196 -3.97 -5.41 -17.61
CA ASN A 196 -4.06 -5.67 -19.06
C ASN A 196 -5.12 -4.85 -19.78
N ALA A 197 -5.59 -3.75 -19.18
CA ALA A 197 -6.46 -2.84 -19.91
C ALA A 197 -5.61 -2.07 -20.96
N LYS A 198 -5.34 -2.71 -22.12
CA LYS A 198 -5.12 -1.93 -23.34
C LYS A 198 -6.32 -1.01 -23.43
N ASP A 199 -6.11 0.28 -23.22
CA ASP A 199 -7.15 1.29 -23.42
C ASP A 199 -7.83 0.99 -24.75
N LYS A 200 -9.06 0.49 -24.72
CA LYS A 200 -9.90 0.50 -25.92
C LYS A 200 -10.22 1.96 -26.14
N LEU A 201 -9.54 2.50 -27.16
CA LEU A 201 -9.86 3.80 -27.79
C LEU A 201 -11.32 3.82 -28.24
#